data_a915f9d7add1e2ec94b2b80832e7aad1
#
_entry.id   a915f9d7add1e2ec94b2b80832e7aad1
#
_cell.length_a   1.000
_cell.length_b   1.000
_cell.length_c   1.000
_cell.angle_alpha   90.00
_cell.angle_beta   90.00
_cell.angle_gamma   90.00
#
_symmetry.space_group_name_H-M   'P 1'
#
loop_
_entity.id
_entity.type
_entity.pdbx_description
1 polymer ?
#
loop_
_entity_poly.entity_id
_entity_poly.type
_entity_poly.pdbx_seq_one_letter_code
_entity_poly.pdbx_strand_id
1 'polypeptide(L)'
;MTQCPNWVKVLKPAALPLEPLPGSGWVNAFFWQKTINCSVKFAEDHETLIVVGKPSLLALLVLKKLKGLRSVYDSMDDFPSFYRGFTRNSVERREVRLVKSVSDIWVTSTQLKKKWQNIRCDLQFVPNALDASLLPPISIKTEKNQTKIFGYVGTIAEWFDWNWIVALAKARAQDTIRLIGPVFHPARMTLPENIEILPERPHAAALHAMLDFDVGLIPFIKNDLTASVDPIKFYEYRALGLPVMSTNFGEMTFRANEPGTFISEMPDDVGAIAELALCFQDDYISAKKFAISNSWENRFNATNLIT
;
A
#
# COMPACT_ATOMS: atom_id res chain seq x y z
N MET A 1 1.00 17.46 10.57
CA MET A 1 2.18 17.30 9.71
C MET A 1 3.27 16.71 10.58
N THR A 2 3.66 15.47 10.35
CA THR A 2 4.81 14.85 11.01
C THR A 2 6.06 15.68 10.60
N GLN A 3 6.78 16.22 11.57
CA GLN A 3 8.03 16.91 11.28
C GLN A 3 9.00 15.90 10.66
N CYS A 4 9.55 16.24 9.47
CA CYS A 4 10.62 15.43 8.89
C CYS A 4 11.79 15.33 9.87
N PRO A 5 12.39 14.16 10.04
CA PRO A 5 13.62 14.01 10.83
C PRO A 5 14.70 14.97 10.33
N ASN A 6 15.56 15.46 11.22
CA ASN A 6 16.60 16.46 10.88
C ASN A 6 17.60 15.98 9.83
N TRP A 7 17.73 14.67 9.66
CA TRP A 7 18.59 14.03 8.65
C TRP A 7 17.91 13.89 7.28
N VAL A 8 16.60 14.21 7.16
CA VAL A 8 15.86 14.14 5.90
C VAL A 8 15.77 15.52 5.27
N LYS A 9 16.22 15.66 4.03
CA LYS A 9 16.04 16.86 3.21
C LYS A 9 15.01 16.61 2.12
N VAL A 10 13.87 17.28 2.22
CA VAL A 10 12.80 17.19 1.21
C VAL A 10 13.01 18.26 0.14
N LEU A 11 13.15 17.83 -1.12
CA LEU A 11 13.16 18.73 -2.28
C LEU A 11 11.79 18.66 -2.96
N LYS A 12 11.16 19.81 -3.14
CA LYS A 12 9.91 19.94 -3.91
C LYS A 12 10.24 20.55 -5.27
N PRO A 13 10.39 19.73 -6.33
CA PRO A 13 10.68 20.25 -7.65
C PRO A 13 9.48 21.04 -8.17
N ALA A 14 9.73 22.25 -8.65
CA ALA A 14 8.71 22.97 -9.40
C ALA A 14 8.46 22.22 -10.72
N ALA A 15 7.20 21.98 -11.06
CA ALA A 15 6.80 21.33 -12.29
C ALA A 15 5.41 21.82 -12.71
N LEU A 16 5.19 21.89 -14.01
CA LEU A 16 3.84 22.02 -14.51
C LEU A 16 3.10 20.66 -14.34
N PRO A 17 1.80 20.67 -14.03
CA PRO A 17 1.03 19.44 -13.78
C PRO A 17 0.75 18.64 -15.06
N LEU A 18 1.70 18.63 -15.99
CA LEU A 18 1.59 18.02 -17.32
C LEU A 18 2.41 16.74 -17.45
N GLU A 19 3.10 16.31 -16.38
CA GLU A 19 4.10 15.24 -16.49
C GLU A 19 3.60 13.92 -17.08
N PRO A 20 2.36 13.45 -16.86
CA PRO A 20 1.91 12.22 -17.51
C PRO A 20 1.75 12.37 -19.05
N LEU A 21 1.59 13.58 -19.55
CA LEU A 21 1.32 13.80 -20.98
C LEU A 21 2.58 13.57 -21.83
N PRO A 22 2.44 12.98 -23.04
CA PRO A 22 3.51 12.88 -24.01
C PRO A 22 4.09 14.25 -24.35
N GLY A 23 5.43 14.38 -24.34
CA GLY A 23 6.13 15.63 -24.68
C GLY A 23 6.29 16.66 -23.55
N SER A 24 5.54 16.54 -22.45
CA SER A 24 5.62 17.47 -21.29
C SER A 24 6.99 17.54 -20.60
N GLY A 25 7.79 16.49 -20.76
CA GLY A 25 9.09 16.38 -20.13
C GLY A 25 10.12 17.43 -20.58
N TRP A 26 9.97 17.98 -21.78
CA TRP A 26 10.84 19.03 -22.30
C TRP A 26 10.73 20.32 -21.47
N VAL A 27 9.51 20.71 -21.18
CA VAL A 27 9.23 21.92 -20.42
C VAL A 27 9.67 21.74 -18.96
N ASN A 28 9.30 20.62 -18.35
CA ASN A 28 9.61 20.35 -16.95
C ASN A 28 11.12 20.11 -16.70
N ALA A 29 11.87 19.61 -17.68
CA ALA A 29 13.31 19.41 -17.54
C ALA A 29 14.06 20.70 -17.18
N PHE A 30 13.61 21.86 -17.68
CA PHE A 30 14.17 23.14 -17.33
C PHE A 30 13.95 23.49 -15.84
N PHE A 31 12.74 23.28 -15.35
CA PHE A 31 12.40 23.54 -13.94
C PHE A 31 13.10 22.60 -12.97
N TRP A 32 13.42 21.37 -13.40
CA TRP A 32 14.07 20.37 -12.56
C TRP A 32 15.59 20.51 -12.45
N GLN A 33 16.20 21.38 -13.23
CA GLN A 33 17.66 21.52 -13.25
C GLN A 33 18.24 21.78 -11.84
N LYS A 34 17.58 22.63 -11.04
CA LYS A 34 18.00 22.89 -9.65
C LYS A 34 17.95 21.62 -8.80
N THR A 35 16.88 20.80 -8.92
CA THR A 35 16.73 19.54 -8.15
C THR A 35 17.78 18.53 -8.59
N ILE A 36 18.02 18.40 -9.89
CA ILE A 36 19.04 17.50 -10.44
C ILE A 36 20.44 17.92 -9.94
N ASN A 37 20.78 19.20 -9.97
CA ASN A 37 22.07 19.71 -9.48
C ASN A 37 22.24 19.48 -7.98
N CYS A 38 21.16 19.63 -7.18
CA CYS A 38 21.21 19.29 -5.76
C CYS A 38 21.48 17.80 -5.52
N SER A 39 20.88 16.92 -6.34
CA SER A 39 21.11 15.46 -6.24
C SER A 39 22.55 15.10 -6.64
N VAL A 40 23.10 15.74 -7.68
CA VAL A 40 24.50 15.54 -8.10
C VAL A 40 25.45 15.97 -6.98
N LYS A 41 25.27 17.17 -6.44
CA LYS A 41 26.11 17.66 -5.33
C LYS A 41 26.04 16.76 -4.10
N PHE A 42 24.83 16.26 -3.75
CA PHE A 42 24.69 15.30 -2.66
C PHE A 42 25.52 14.02 -2.90
N ALA A 43 25.49 13.52 -4.13
CA ALA A 43 26.20 12.29 -4.50
C ALA A 43 27.73 12.47 -4.59
N GLU A 44 28.22 13.70 -4.81
CA GLU A 44 29.66 14.02 -4.75
C GLU A 44 30.20 14.01 -3.32
N ASP A 45 29.34 14.39 -2.35
CA ASP A 45 29.72 14.56 -0.95
C ASP A 45 29.45 13.28 -0.09
N HIS A 46 28.71 12.30 -0.62
CA HIS A 46 28.21 11.16 0.17
C HIS A 46 28.22 9.84 -0.63
N GLU A 47 28.45 8.73 0.06
CA GLU A 47 28.10 7.41 -0.48
C GLU A 47 26.61 7.36 -0.72
N THR A 48 26.20 7.06 -1.95
CA THR A 48 24.84 7.32 -2.40
C THR A 48 24.19 6.10 -3.04
N LEU A 49 23.00 5.75 -2.54
CA LEU A 49 22.04 4.85 -3.16
C LEU A 49 20.86 5.65 -3.72
N ILE A 50 20.48 5.38 -4.96
CA ILE A 50 19.33 6.01 -5.60
C ILE A 50 18.13 5.07 -5.53
N VAL A 51 17.08 5.45 -4.79
CA VAL A 51 15.84 4.68 -4.74
C VAL A 51 14.74 5.44 -5.48
N VAL A 52 14.13 4.77 -6.44
CA VAL A 52 13.04 5.33 -7.28
C VAL A 52 11.74 4.61 -6.96
N GLY A 53 10.80 5.28 -6.30
CA GLY A 53 9.47 4.74 -5.98
C GLY A 53 8.39 5.08 -7.02
N LYS A 54 8.68 5.92 -8.04
CA LYS A 54 7.71 6.29 -9.09
C LYS A 54 8.37 6.49 -10.43
N PRO A 55 7.85 5.92 -11.54
CA PRO A 55 8.42 6.05 -12.88
C PRO A 55 8.19 7.45 -13.46
N SER A 56 8.95 8.44 -12.98
CA SER A 56 8.91 9.81 -13.42
C SER A 56 10.02 10.13 -14.42
N LEU A 57 9.84 11.17 -15.22
CA LEU A 57 10.91 11.65 -16.10
C LEU A 57 12.05 12.26 -15.30
N LEU A 58 11.76 12.91 -14.18
CA LEU A 58 12.77 13.43 -13.27
C LEU A 58 13.70 12.32 -12.77
N ALA A 59 13.14 11.17 -12.35
CA ALA A 59 13.94 10.02 -11.93
C ALA A 59 14.88 9.53 -13.04
N LEU A 60 14.41 9.44 -14.29
CA LEU A 60 15.25 9.07 -15.44
C LEU A 60 16.37 10.08 -15.71
N LEU A 61 16.10 11.37 -15.53
CA LEU A 61 17.12 12.42 -15.69
C LEU A 61 18.17 12.36 -14.57
N VAL A 62 17.77 12.12 -13.33
CA VAL A 62 18.69 11.93 -12.19
C VAL A 62 19.57 10.71 -12.43
N LEU A 63 18.98 9.56 -12.76
CA LEU A 63 19.73 8.32 -13.07
C LEU A 63 20.72 8.51 -14.21
N LYS A 64 20.33 9.27 -15.25
CA LYS A 64 21.24 9.59 -16.35
C LYS A 64 22.44 10.44 -15.92
N LYS A 65 22.22 11.41 -15.01
CA LYS A 65 23.29 12.28 -14.48
C LYS A 65 24.19 11.56 -13.49
N LEU A 66 23.64 10.66 -12.70
CA LEU A 66 24.32 9.88 -11.67
C LEU A 66 24.62 8.45 -12.17
N LYS A 67 24.89 8.30 -13.47
CA LYS A 67 25.21 7.01 -14.09
C LYS A 67 26.43 6.38 -13.41
N GLY A 68 26.30 5.12 -13.02
CA GLY A 68 27.35 4.35 -12.32
C GLY A 68 27.15 4.22 -10.82
N LEU A 69 26.25 5.03 -10.22
CA LEU A 69 25.84 4.80 -8.85
C LEU A 69 24.81 3.67 -8.76
N ARG A 70 24.84 2.97 -7.63
CA ARG A 70 23.87 1.91 -7.35
C ARG A 70 22.47 2.50 -7.26
N SER A 71 21.52 1.84 -7.90
CA SER A 71 20.16 2.36 -8.00
C SER A 71 19.12 1.24 -7.96
N VAL A 72 18.00 1.51 -7.31
CA VAL A 72 16.88 0.57 -7.14
C VAL A 72 15.61 1.20 -7.70
N TYR A 73 14.83 0.44 -8.43
CA TYR A 73 13.42 0.75 -8.67
C TYR A 73 12.56 -0.10 -7.74
N ASP A 74 11.87 0.57 -6.82
CA ASP A 74 10.86 -0.03 -5.97
C ASP A 74 9.52 0.01 -6.71
N SER A 75 9.20 -1.10 -7.39
CA SER A 75 7.96 -1.27 -8.15
C SER A 75 6.85 -1.69 -7.18
N MET A 76 6.27 -0.71 -6.50
CA MET A 76 5.25 -0.92 -5.46
C MET A 76 3.82 -0.98 -6.00
N ASP A 77 3.59 -0.44 -7.21
CA ASP A 77 2.29 -0.36 -7.86
C ASP A 77 2.40 -0.57 -9.37
N ASP A 78 1.31 -0.95 -10.03
CA ASP A 78 1.20 -0.89 -11.48
C ASP A 78 0.84 0.53 -11.94
N PHE A 79 1.85 1.42 -11.92
CA PHE A 79 1.68 2.84 -12.23
C PHE A 79 0.91 3.14 -13.53
N PRO A 80 1.08 2.40 -14.65
CA PRO A 80 0.26 2.61 -15.85
C PRO A 80 -1.25 2.44 -15.60
N SER A 81 -1.65 1.59 -14.67
CA SER A 81 -3.07 1.32 -14.38
C SER A 81 -3.82 2.48 -13.73
N PHE A 82 -3.10 3.46 -13.18
CA PHE A 82 -3.70 4.73 -12.71
C PHE A 82 -4.11 5.67 -13.85
N TYR A 83 -3.73 5.38 -15.09
CA TYR A 83 -3.93 6.26 -16.25
C TYR A 83 -4.67 5.53 -17.37
N ARG A 84 -5.22 6.32 -18.31
CA ARG A 84 -5.93 5.82 -19.50
C ARG A 84 -5.33 6.39 -20.80
N GLY A 85 -5.56 5.71 -21.90
CA GLY A 85 -5.19 6.17 -23.24
C GLY A 85 -3.69 6.46 -23.42
N PHE A 86 -3.37 7.56 -24.09
CA PHE A 86 -1.98 7.93 -24.41
C PHE A 86 -1.10 8.13 -23.16
N THR A 87 -1.69 8.58 -22.06
CA THR A 87 -0.97 8.76 -20.80
C THR A 87 -0.51 7.42 -20.22
N ARG A 88 -1.37 6.39 -20.24
CA ARG A 88 -1.01 5.02 -19.82
C ARG A 88 0.22 4.54 -20.60
N ASN A 89 0.17 4.61 -21.94
CA ASN A 89 1.29 4.19 -22.79
C ASN A 89 2.57 4.99 -22.54
N SER A 90 2.46 6.28 -22.21
CA SER A 90 3.61 7.13 -21.90
C SER A 90 4.26 6.72 -20.58
N VAL A 91 3.47 6.46 -19.55
CA VAL A 91 3.96 6.00 -18.23
C VAL A 91 4.58 4.61 -18.35
N GLU A 92 3.96 3.68 -19.07
CA GLU A 92 4.48 2.33 -19.32
C GLU A 92 5.85 2.35 -20.00
N ARG A 93 6.01 3.16 -21.06
CA ARG A 93 7.31 3.32 -21.73
C ARG A 93 8.39 3.89 -20.81
N ARG A 94 8.02 4.81 -19.91
CA ARG A 94 8.95 5.36 -18.91
C ARG A 94 9.34 4.30 -17.89
N GLU A 95 8.38 3.55 -17.41
CA GLU A 95 8.60 2.47 -16.44
C GLU A 95 9.51 1.39 -17.02
N VAL A 96 9.28 0.96 -18.27
CA VAL A 96 10.19 0.02 -18.97
C VAL A 96 11.61 0.58 -19.11
N ARG A 97 11.78 1.88 -19.41
CA ARG A 97 13.09 2.52 -19.45
C ARG A 97 13.75 2.54 -18.07
N LEU A 98 12.98 2.83 -17.02
CA LEU A 98 13.46 2.84 -15.64
C LEU A 98 13.95 1.45 -15.24
N VAL A 99 13.15 0.42 -15.47
CA VAL A 99 13.48 -1.00 -15.21
C VAL A 99 14.80 -1.42 -15.89
N LYS A 100 15.07 -0.92 -17.10
CA LYS A 100 16.32 -1.18 -17.84
C LYS A 100 17.52 -0.32 -17.40
N SER A 101 17.28 0.73 -16.60
CA SER A 101 18.30 1.72 -16.26
C SER A 101 18.86 1.56 -14.85
N VAL A 102 18.13 0.90 -13.95
CA VAL A 102 18.52 0.70 -12.55
C VAL A 102 19.37 -0.54 -12.36
N SER A 103 20.15 -0.56 -11.28
CA SER A 103 20.97 -1.72 -10.90
C SER A 103 20.08 -2.87 -10.40
N ASP A 104 19.15 -2.56 -9.51
CA ASP A 104 18.29 -3.54 -8.81
C ASP A 104 16.81 -3.19 -8.99
N ILE A 105 15.94 -4.20 -8.93
CA ILE A 105 14.49 -4.03 -8.94
C ILE A 105 13.87 -4.78 -7.78
N TRP A 106 13.08 -4.07 -7.01
CA TRP A 106 12.18 -4.64 -6.03
C TRP A 106 10.76 -4.68 -6.57
N VAL A 107 10.04 -5.74 -6.27
CA VAL A 107 8.62 -5.90 -6.63
C VAL A 107 7.84 -6.30 -5.38
N THR A 108 6.74 -5.62 -5.13
CA THR A 108 5.94 -5.84 -3.92
C THR A 108 4.89 -6.92 -4.08
N SER A 109 4.58 -7.33 -5.32
CA SER A 109 3.52 -8.29 -5.58
C SER A 109 3.88 -9.33 -6.64
N THR A 110 3.20 -10.47 -6.56
CA THR A 110 3.33 -11.56 -7.53
C THR A 110 3.00 -11.10 -8.95
N GLN A 111 2.03 -10.21 -9.10
CA GLN A 111 1.67 -9.66 -10.41
C GLN A 111 2.76 -8.75 -10.98
N LEU A 112 3.38 -7.91 -10.17
CA LEU A 112 4.52 -7.09 -10.58
C LEU A 112 5.74 -7.93 -10.91
N LYS A 113 5.97 -9.03 -10.17
CA LYS A 113 7.00 -10.00 -10.50
C LYS A 113 6.76 -10.60 -11.88
N LYS A 114 5.53 -11.05 -12.19
CA LYS A 114 5.15 -11.56 -13.52
C LYS A 114 5.33 -10.51 -14.62
N LYS A 115 5.00 -9.25 -14.35
CA LYS A 115 5.16 -8.14 -15.30
C LYS A 115 6.62 -7.95 -15.71
N TRP A 116 7.56 -8.02 -14.77
CA TRP A 116 8.96 -7.65 -15.01
C TRP A 116 9.89 -8.83 -15.31
N GLN A 117 9.53 -10.06 -14.98
CA GLN A 117 10.39 -11.25 -15.15
C GLN A 117 10.82 -11.51 -16.61
N ASN A 118 10.04 -11.05 -17.58
CA ASN A 118 10.39 -11.16 -19.01
C ASN A 118 11.39 -10.09 -19.47
N ILE A 119 11.65 -9.05 -18.65
CA ILE A 119 12.59 -7.96 -18.96
C ILE A 119 13.85 -8.10 -18.11
N ARG A 120 13.72 -8.57 -16.87
CA ARG A 120 14.80 -8.75 -15.90
C ARG A 120 14.60 -10.07 -15.15
N CYS A 121 15.67 -10.84 -14.99
CA CYS A 121 15.65 -12.10 -14.22
C CYS A 121 16.08 -11.94 -12.75
N ASP A 122 16.67 -10.80 -12.40
CA ASP A 122 17.27 -10.46 -11.10
C ASP A 122 16.32 -9.68 -10.18
N LEU A 123 15.02 -9.97 -10.27
CA LEU A 123 13.99 -9.34 -9.45
C LEU A 123 14.07 -9.83 -8.00
N GLN A 124 14.04 -8.89 -7.06
CA GLN A 124 13.86 -9.19 -5.64
C GLN A 124 12.39 -9.00 -5.23
N PHE A 125 11.82 -10.03 -4.63
CA PHE A 125 10.46 -9.95 -4.08
C PHE A 125 10.53 -9.32 -2.69
N VAL A 126 10.07 -8.07 -2.57
CA VAL A 126 10.09 -7.27 -1.34
C VAL A 126 8.66 -6.81 -1.06
N PRO A 127 7.82 -7.64 -0.44
CA PRO A 127 6.44 -7.29 -0.12
C PRO A 127 6.38 -6.07 0.78
N ASN A 128 5.22 -5.43 0.83
CA ASN A 128 4.95 -4.39 1.81
C ASN A 128 5.16 -4.89 3.24
N ALA A 129 5.30 -3.97 4.15
CA ALA A 129 5.58 -4.22 5.55
C ALA A 129 4.94 -3.14 6.43
N LEU A 130 5.16 -3.21 7.72
CA LEU A 130 4.69 -2.24 8.70
C LEU A 130 5.86 -1.63 9.49
N ASP A 131 5.61 -0.47 10.09
CA ASP A 131 6.52 0.07 11.10
C ASP A 131 6.13 -0.48 12.48
N ALA A 132 6.85 -1.49 12.94
CA ALA A 132 6.56 -2.15 14.21
C ALA A 132 6.73 -1.22 15.42
N SER A 133 7.52 -0.14 15.29
CA SER A 133 7.74 0.83 16.37
C SER A 133 6.53 1.73 16.61
N LEU A 134 5.64 1.87 15.63
CA LEU A 134 4.43 2.68 15.73
C LEU A 134 3.21 1.91 16.26
N LEU A 135 3.32 0.59 16.41
CA LEU A 135 2.21 -0.22 16.89
C LEU A 135 1.87 0.14 18.35
N PRO A 136 0.60 0.39 18.65
CA PRO A 136 0.17 0.56 20.03
C PRO A 136 0.30 -0.77 20.80
N PRO A 137 0.44 -0.74 22.12
CA PRO A 137 0.40 -1.94 22.94
C PRO A 137 -0.93 -2.68 22.73
N ILE A 138 -0.85 -3.96 22.41
CA ILE A 138 -2.03 -4.81 22.27
C ILE A 138 -2.58 -5.08 23.69
N SER A 139 -3.79 -4.63 23.96
CA SER A 139 -4.53 -5.01 25.15
C SER A 139 -5.50 -6.14 24.78
N ILE A 140 -5.47 -7.22 25.57
CA ILE A 140 -6.48 -8.28 25.41
C ILE A 140 -7.83 -7.68 25.79
N LYS A 141 -8.76 -7.66 24.83
CA LYS A 141 -10.15 -7.25 25.10
C LYS A 141 -10.76 -8.24 26.09
N THR A 142 -10.92 -7.81 27.33
CA THR A 142 -11.51 -8.63 28.40
C THR A 142 -13.05 -8.66 28.35
N GLU A 143 -13.65 -7.63 27.74
CA GLU A 143 -15.10 -7.55 27.58
C GLU A 143 -15.51 -7.93 26.14
N LYS A 144 -16.32 -8.97 26.03
CA LYS A 144 -17.01 -9.31 24.77
C LYS A 144 -18.18 -8.35 24.60
N ASN A 145 -17.97 -7.21 23.95
CA ASN A 145 -19.08 -6.37 23.55
C ASN A 145 -20.10 -7.20 22.75
N GLN A 146 -21.38 -6.99 23.00
CA GLN A 146 -22.45 -7.65 22.23
C GLN A 146 -22.39 -7.26 20.77
N THR A 147 -22.11 -5.98 20.48
CA THR A 147 -21.96 -5.43 19.13
C THR A 147 -20.51 -5.52 18.67
N LYS A 148 -20.28 -6.08 17.50
CA LYS A 148 -18.95 -6.22 16.89
C LYS A 148 -18.63 -5.06 15.96
N ILE A 149 -17.34 -4.73 15.82
CA ILE A 149 -16.89 -3.67 14.93
C ILE A 149 -16.03 -4.26 13.82
N PHE A 150 -16.54 -4.18 12.60
CA PHE A 150 -15.80 -4.48 11.37
C PHE A 150 -15.20 -3.18 10.85
N GLY A 151 -13.89 -3.04 10.88
CA GLY A 151 -13.23 -1.76 10.67
C GLY A 151 -12.36 -1.69 9.42
N TYR A 152 -12.47 -0.60 8.67
CA TYR A 152 -11.55 -0.23 7.59
C TYR A 152 -10.86 1.09 7.93
N VAL A 153 -9.56 1.15 7.68
CA VAL A 153 -8.78 2.39 7.76
C VAL A 153 -8.05 2.61 6.45
N GLY A 154 -8.37 3.69 5.76
CA GLY A 154 -7.70 4.04 4.51
C GLY A 154 -8.53 4.96 3.63
N THR A 155 -7.96 5.33 2.50
CA THR A 155 -8.65 6.12 1.48
C THR A 155 -9.76 5.32 0.82
N ILE A 156 -10.96 5.88 0.76
CA ILE A 156 -12.12 5.32 0.07
C ILE A 156 -12.18 5.98 -1.32
N ALA A 157 -11.72 5.23 -2.35
CA ALA A 157 -11.61 5.73 -3.70
C ALA A 157 -12.10 4.69 -4.73
N GLU A 158 -11.69 4.80 -5.99
CA GLU A 158 -12.17 3.96 -7.11
C GLU A 158 -11.97 2.45 -6.89
N TRP A 159 -11.06 2.05 -6.03
CA TRP A 159 -10.79 0.64 -5.72
C TRP A 159 -11.66 0.06 -4.62
N PHE A 160 -12.46 0.88 -3.91
CA PHE A 160 -13.24 0.44 -2.76
C PHE A 160 -14.57 -0.20 -3.19
N ASP A 161 -14.88 -1.39 -2.67
CA ASP A 161 -16.09 -2.15 -3.01
C ASP A 161 -17.24 -1.82 -2.06
N TRP A 162 -18.02 -0.83 -2.44
CA TRP A 162 -19.22 -0.45 -1.70
C TRP A 162 -20.29 -1.55 -1.69
N ASN A 163 -20.41 -2.36 -2.75
CA ASN A 163 -21.42 -3.44 -2.80
C ASN A 163 -21.11 -4.49 -1.74
N TRP A 164 -19.82 -4.86 -1.63
CA TRP A 164 -19.36 -5.81 -0.63
C TRP A 164 -19.56 -5.28 0.80
N ILE A 165 -19.27 -4.01 1.07
CA ILE A 165 -19.49 -3.35 2.37
C ILE A 165 -20.97 -3.31 2.72
N VAL A 166 -21.83 -2.97 1.78
CA VAL A 166 -23.29 -2.95 2.02
C VAL A 166 -23.85 -4.35 2.27
N ALA A 167 -23.33 -5.36 1.57
CA ALA A 167 -23.70 -6.76 1.81
C ALA A 167 -23.29 -7.19 3.23
N LEU A 168 -22.07 -6.86 3.66
CA LEU A 168 -21.61 -7.12 5.04
C LEU A 168 -22.48 -6.41 6.07
N ALA A 169 -22.78 -5.13 5.87
CA ALA A 169 -23.61 -4.35 6.78
C ALA A 169 -25.03 -4.94 6.94
N LYS A 170 -25.62 -5.41 5.85
CA LYS A 170 -26.93 -6.09 5.87
C LYS A 170 -26.88 -7.45 6.56
N ALA A 171 -25.84 -8.24 6.29
CA ALA A 171 -25.65 -9.55 6.90
C ALA A 171 -25.36 -9.46 8.41
N ARG A 172 -24.81 -8.34 8.85
CA ARG A 172 -24.40 -8.04 10.23
C ARG A 172 -25.13 -6.82 10.79
N ALA A 173 -26.44 -6.78 10.65
CA ALA A 173 -27.27 -5.61 10.98
C ALA A 173 -27.16 -5.15 12.46
N GLN A 174 -26.81 -6.05 13.37
CA GLN A 174 -26.59 -5.75 14.80
C GLN A 174 -25.16 -5.23 15.10
N ASP A 175 -24.24 -5.30 14.13
CA ASP A 175 -22.85 -4.92 14.29
C ASP A 175 -22.54 -3.61 13.57
N THR A 176 -21.43 -2.98 13.88
CA THR A 176 -21.00 -1.72 13.29
C THR A 176 -19.96 -1.95 12.19
N ILE A 177 -20.16 -1.36 11.02
CA ILE A 177 -19.16 -1.26 9.96
C ILE A 177 -18.53 0.13 10.02
N ARG A 178 -17.30 0.22 10.51
CA ARG A 178 -16.62 1.49 10.75
C ARG A 178 -15.57 1.75 9.68
N LEU A 179 -15.74 2.83 8.91
CA LEU A 179 -14.88 3.25 7.83
C LEU A 179 -14.16 4.54 8.23
N ILE A 180 -12.84 4.53 8.33
CA ILE A 180 -12.03 5.69 8.77
C ILE A 180 -11.14 6.14 7.64
N GLY A 181 -11.36 7.34 7.11
CA GLY A 181 -10.50 7.93 6.09
C GLY A 181 -11.21 8.86 5.13
N PRO A 182 -10.46 9.51 4.22
CA PRO A 182 -11.03 10.44 3.26
C PRO A 182 -11.82 9.68 2.18
N VAL A 183 -12.99 10.22 1.82
CA VAL A 183 -13.89 9.65 0.81
C VAL A 183 -13.79 10.46 -0.47
N PHE A 184 -13.11 9.91 -1.48
CA PHE A 184 -13.04 10.50 -2.83
C PHE A 184 -14.07 9.90 -3.78
N HIS A 185 -14.50 8.65 -3.52
CA HIS A 185 -15.58 7.99 -4.25
C HIS A 185 -16.69 7.56 -3.29
N PRO A 186 -17.72 8.40 -3.08
CA PRO A 186 -18.84 8.07 -2.22
C PRO A 186 -19.69 6.95 -2.82
N ALA A 187 -20.40 6.24 -1.96
CA ALA A 187 -21.40 5.26 -2.37
C ALA A 187 -22.50 5.93 -3.24
N ARG A 188 -22.89 5.22 -4.30
CA ARG A 188 -24.00 5.66 -5.19
C ARG A 188 -25.35 5.03 -4.81
N MET A 189 -25.44 4.49 -3.61
CA MET A 189 -26.62 3.83 -3.05
C MET A 189 -26.85 4.29 -1.63
N THR A 190 -28.06 4.09 -1.12
CA THR A 190 -28.38 4.32 0.29
C THR A 190 -27.62 3.32 1.15
N LEU A 191 -26.87 3.83 2.12
CA LEU A 191 -26.10 3.02 3.05
C LEU A 191 -26.99 2.55 4.21
N PRO A 192 -26.84 1.31 4.69
CA PRO A 192 -27.40 0.87 5.96
C PRO A 192 -26.97 1.76 7.14
N GLU A 193 -27.86 1.90 8.14
CA GLU A 193 -27.63 2.78 9.30
C GLU A 193 -26.45 2.35 10.18
N ASN A 194 -26.06 1.08 10.13
CA ASN A 194 -24.92 0.53 10.87
C ASN A 194 -23.56 0.76 10.19
N ILE A 195 -23.49 1.56 9.13
CA ILE A 195 -22.23 2.01 8.52
C ILE A 195 -21.87 3.39 9.08
N GLU A 196 -20.74 3.47 9.79
CA GLU A 196 -20.16 4.71 10.29
C GLU A 196 -19.01 5.14 9.38
N ILE A 197 -19.05 6.37 8.87
CA ILE A 197 -17.96 6.97 8.11
C ILE A 197 -17.32 8.07 8.95
N LEU A 198 -16.06 7.89 9.31
CA LEU A 198 -15.31 8.79 10.16
C LEU A 198 -14.18 9.48 9.35
N PRO A 199 -13.82 10.72 9.71
CA PRO A 199 -12.77 11.45 9.01
C PRO A 199 -11.41 10.76 9.13
N GLU A 200 -10.47 11.16 8.25
CA GLU A 200 -9.09 10.72 8.30
C GLU A 200 -8.42 11.04 9.64
N ARG A 201 -7.49 10.18 10.03
CA ARG A 201 -6.69 10.32 11.26
C ARG A 201 -5.21 10.27 10.91
N PRO A 202 -4.34 10.96 11.67
CA PRO A 202 -2.90 10.71 11.62
C PRO A 202 -2.57 9.23 11.83
N HIS A 203 -1.52 8.72 11.19
CA HIS A 203 -1.23 7.27 11.16
C HIS A 203 -1.21 6.61 12.55
N ALA A 204 -0.52 7.21 13.53
CA ALA A 204 -0.51 6.68 14.90
C ALA A 204 -1.93 6.61 15.51
N ALA A 205 -2.76 7.65 15.31
CA ALA A 205 -4.14 7.66 15.80
C ALA A 205 -5.04 6.65 15.04
N ALA A 206 -4.71 6.38 13.78
CA ALA A 206 -5.38 5.36 12.98
C ALA A 206 -5.06 3.94 13.50
N LEU A 207 -3.79 3.65 13.84
CA LEU A 207 -3.39 2.40 14.47
C LEU A 207 -4.08 2.19 15.83
N HIS A 208 -4.19 3.25 16.63
CA HIS A 208 -4.96 3.18 17.89
C HIS A 208 -6.44 2.89 17.65
N ALA A 209 -7.05 3.49 16.63
CA ALA A 209 -8.45 3.23 16.30
C ALA A 209 -8.71 1.78 15.84
N MET A 210 -7.72 1.11 15.29
CA MET A 210 -7.81 -0.31 14.91
C MET A 210 -7.95 -1.23 16.14
N LEU A 211 -7.51 -0.81 17.34
CA LEU A 211 -7.67 -1.60 18.56
C LEU A 211 -9.15 -1.79 18.95
N ASP A 212 -10.04 -0.90 18.50
CA ASP A 212 -11.46 -1.04 18.71
C ASP A 212 -12.11 -2.11 17.81
N PHE A 213 -11.46 -2.50 16.71
CA PHE A 213 -12.01 -3.44 15.73
C PHE A 213 -12.00 -4.87 16.26
N ASP A 214 -13.02 -5.65 15.87
CA ASP A 214 -13.04 -7.10 16.04
C ASP A 214 -12.54 -7.80 14.77
N VAL A 215 -12.75 -7.17 13.60
CA VAL A 215 -12.27 -7.65 12.29
C VAL A 215 -11.76 -6.48 11.46
N GLY A 216 -10.56 -6.58 10.90
CA GLY A 216 -10.02 -5.63 9.93
C GLY A 216 -10.52 -5.92 8.51
N LEU A 217 -10.95 -4.89 7.79
CA LEU A 217 -11.52 -5.03 6.44
C LEU A 217 -10.57 -4.55 5.35
N ILE A 218 -10.51 -5.28 4.22
CA ILE A 218 -9.82 -4.87 2.99
C ILE A 218 -10.78 -5.09 1.80
N PRO A 219 -11.77 -4.20 1.60
CA PRO A 219 -12.85 -4.35 0.63
C PRO A 219 -12.48 -3.72 -0.72
N PHE A 220 -11.56 -4.29 -1.46
CA PHE A 220 -11.15 -3.74 -2.75
C PHE A 220 -11.76 -4.50 -3.92
N ILE A 221 -12.22 -3.77 -4.94
CA ILE A 221 -12.73 -4.38 -6.17
C ILE A 221 -11.60 -5.12 -6.91
N LYS A 222 -11.94 -6.21 -7.59
CA LYS A 222 -11.00 -6.96 -8.41
C LYS A 222 -10.92 -6.35 -9.81
N ASN A 223 -9.82 -5.67 -10.11
CA ASN A 223 -9.55 -5.08 -11.44
C ASN A 223 -8.04 -4.98 -11.70
N ASP A 224 -7.64 -4.40 -12.85
CA ASP A 224 -6.23 -4.24 -13.23
C ASP A 224 -5.43 -3.42 -12.20
N LEU A 225 -6.03 -2.40 -11.59
CA LEU A 225 -5.37 -1.55 -10.60
C LEU A 225 -5.06 -2.34 -9.32
N THR A 226 -6.05 -3.08 -8.82
CA THR A 226 -5.91 -3.82 -7.55
C THR A 226 -5.19 -5.15 -7.71
N ALA A 227 -5.06 -5.67 -8.93
CA ALA A 227 -4.36 -6.93 -9.21
C ALA A 227 -2.90 -6.93 -8.75
N SER A 228 -2.26 -5.76 -8.72
CA SER A 228 -0.85 -5.60 -8.31
C SER A 228 -0.69 -5.13 -6.86
N VAL A 229 -1.78 -4.95 -6.12
CA VAL A 229 -1.74 -4.38 -4.77
C VAL A 229 -1.41 -5.43 -3.73
N ASP A 230 -0.41 -5.11 -2.90
CA ASP A 230 -0.13 -5.75 -1.63
C ASP A 230 -0.54 -4.79 -0.50
N PRO A 231 -1.69 -5.01 0.18
CA PRO A 231 -2.24 -4.01 1.07
C PRO A 231 -1.49 -3.93 2.41
N ILE A 232 -0.92 -2.76 2.73
CA ILE A 232 -0.23 -2.50 4.02
C ILE A 232 -1.15 -2.79 5.21
N LYS A 233 -2.47 -2.56 5.07
CA LYS A 233 -3.46 -2.80 6.12
C LYS A 233 -3.52 -4.26 6.57
N PHE A 234 -3.22 -5.20 5.68
CA PHE A 234 -3.09 -6.60 6.07
C PHE A 234 -2.05 -6.79 7.18
N TYR A 235 -0.89 -6.20 7.00
CA TYR A 235 0.21 -6.29 7.96
C TYR A 235 -0.12 -5.60 9.29
N GLU A 236 -0.72 -4.42 9.23
CA GLU A 236 -1.11 -3.65 10.42
C GLU A 236 -2.19 -4.39 11.22
N TYR A 237 -3.24 -4.90 10.58
CA TYR A 237 -4.29 -5.65 11.27
C TYR A 237 -3.74 -6.93 11.91
N ARG A 238 -2.99 -7.74 11.15
CA ARG A 238 -2.42 -8.98 11.67
C ARG A 238 -1.42 -8.75 12.80
N ALA A 239 -0.62 -7.69 12.74
CA ALA A 239 0.29 -7.30 13.79
C ALA A 239 -0.41 -6.84 15.07
N LEU A 240 -1.65 -6.38 14.98
CA LEU A 240 -2.52 -6.05 16.12
C LEU A 240 -3.34 -7.26 16.61
N GLY A 241 -3.13 -8.45 16.04
CA GLY A 241 -3.87 -9.66 16.39
C GLY A 241 -5.29 -9.72 15.81
N LEU A 242 -5.64 -8.82 14.91
CA LEU A 242 -6.98 -8.78 14.29
C LEU A 242 -7.06 -9.81 13.15
N PRO A 243 -8.16 -10.57 13.06
CA PRO A 243 -8.51 -11.27 11.84
C PRO A 243 -8.76 -10.27 10.72
N VAL A 244 -8.41 -10.66 9.49
CA VAL A 244 -8.57 -9.84 8.29
C VAL A 244 -9.61 -10.45 7.38
N MET A 245 -10.65 -9.71 7.05
CA MET A 245 -11.64 -10.07 6.07
C MET A 245 -11.45 -9.24 4.80
N SER A 246 -11.31 -9.90 3.65
CA SER A 246 -10.99 -9.24 2.38
C SER A 246 -11.78 -9.82 1.23
N THR A 247 -12.00 -9.01 0.19
CA THR A 247 -12.34 -9.50 -1.14
C THR A 247 -11.16 -10.24 -1.77
N ASN A 248 -11.42 -11.06 -2.79
CA ASN A 248 -10.38 -11.84 -3.48
C ASN A 248 -9.69 -11.02 -4.58
N PHE A 249 -8.67 -10.26 -4.22
CA PHE A 249 -7.90 -9.42 -5.15
C PHE A 249 -6.40 -9.44 -4.83
N GLY A 250 -5.55 -9.10 -5.82
CA GLY A 250 -4.12 -8.87 -5.65
C GLY A 250 -3.41 -9.93 -4.82
N GLU A 251 -2.53 -9.51 -3.91
CA GLU A 251 -1.82 -10.43 -3.02
C GLU A 251 -2.74 -11.10 -1.98
N MET A 252 -3.93 -10.57 -1.71
CA MET A 252 -4.88 -11.23 -0.81
C MET A 252 -5.32 -12.60 -1.33
N THR A 253 -5.37 -12.79 -2.66
CA THR A 253 -5.66 -14.11 -3.28
C THR A 253 -4.69 -15.21 -2.81
N PHE A 254 -3.43 -14.88 -2.58
CA PHE A 254 -2.40 -15.85 -2.17
C PHE A 254 -2.36 -16.07 -0.66
N ARG A 255 -3.07 -15.24 0.12
CA ARG A 255 -3.13 -15.29 1.58
C ARG A 255 -4.35 -16.03 2.14
N ALA A 256 -5.19 -16.61 1.29
CA ALA A 256 -6.41 -17.31 1.71
C ALA A 256 -6.16 -18.42 2.74
N ASN A 257 -4.97 -19.01 2.75
CA ASN A 257 -4.59 -20.08 3.68
C ASN A 257 -3.75 -19.57 4.87
N GLU A 258 -3.49 -18.26 4.97
CA GLU A 258 -2.76 -17.71 6.11
C GLU A 258 -3.69 -17.62 7.34
N PRO A 259 -3.23 -18.02 8.53
CA PRO A 259 -4.04 -17.93 9.75
C PRO A 259 -4.58 -16.50 9.96
N GLY A 260 -5.86 -16.39 10.29
CA GLY A 260 -6.53 -15.11 10.52
C GLY A 260 -6.82 -14.31 9.24
N THR A 261 -6.78 -14.95 8.08
CA THR A 261 -7.16 -14.34 6.80
C THR A 261 -8.41 -15.01 6.26
N PHE A 262 -9.42 -14.22 5.93
CA PHE A 262 -10.74 -14.68 5.51
C PHE A 262 -11.10 -13.99 4.20
N ILE A 263 -11.15 -14.74 3.11
CA ILE A 263 -11.43 -14.21 1.77
C ILE A 263 -12.87 -14.47 1.42
N SER A 264 -13.58 -13.41 1.05
CA SER A 264 -14.94 -13.49 0.50
C SER A 264 -14.87 -13.38 -1.02
N GLU A 265 -15.38 -14.39 -1.70
CA GLU A 265 -15.37 -14.45 -3.17
C GLU A 265 -16.51 -13.61 -3.77
N MET A 266 -17.66 -13.61 -3.10
CA MET A 266 -18.89 -12.98 -3.56
C MET A 266 -19.54 -12.19 -2.43
N PRO A 267 -20.34 -11.15 -2.72
CA PRO A 267 -21.09 -10.45 -1.69
C PRO A 267 -22.06 -11.34 -0.90
N ASP A 268 -22.52 -12.44 -1.49
CA ASP A 268 -23.50 -13.35 -0.87
C ASP A 268 -22.88 -14.26 0.21
N ASP A 269 -21.56 -14.50 0.18
CA ASP A 269 -20.87 -15.32 1.19
C ASP A 269 -20.37 -14.51 2.40
N VAL A 270 -20.44 -13.17 2.32
CA VAL A 270 -19.83 -12.25 3.27
C VAL A 270 -20.27 -12.48 4.72
N GLY A 271 -21.52 -12.86 4.93
CA GLY A 271 -22.06 -13.14 6.28
C GLY A 271 -21.43 -14.37 6.91
N ALA A 272 -21.32 -15.47 6.17
CA ALA A 272 -20.68 -16.70 6.63
C ALA A 272 -19.18 -16.49 6.91
N ILE A 273 -18.48 -15.78 6.04
CA ILE A 273 -17.07 -15.45 6.21
C ILE A 273 -16.86 -14.53 7.44
N ALA A 274 -17.77 -13.60 7.70
CA ALA A 274 -17.73 -12.74 8.88
C ALA A 274 -17.84 -13.54 10.19
N GLU A 275 -18.69 -14.57 10.25
CA GLU A 275 -18.79 -15.47 11.40
C GLU A 275 -17.48 -16.22 11.63
N LEU A 276 -16.88 -16.77 10.58
CA LEU A 276 -15.59 -17.43 10.68
C LEU A 276 -14.48 -16.49 11.18
N ALA A 277 -14.46 -15.25 10.69
CA ALA A 277 -13.51 -14.25 11.13
C ALA A 277 -13.67 -13.91 12.61
N LEU A 278 -14.89 -13.78 13.10
CA LEU A 278 -15.19 -13.49 14.52
C LEU A 278 -14.87 -14.67 15.45
N CYS A 279 -14.87 -15.90 14.94
CA CYS A 279 -14.45 -17.09 15.71
C CYS A 279 -12.93 -17.20 15.84
N PHE A 280 -12.16 -16.50 15.02
CA PHE A 280 -10.72 -16.54 15.05
C PHE A 280 -10.18 -15.76 16.27
N GLN A 281 -9.27 -16.38 16.99
CA GLN A 281 -8.55 -15.73 18.08
C GLN A 281 -7.06 -15.89 17.82
N ASP A 282 -6.36 -14.76 17.73
CA ASP A 282 -4.90 -14.76 17.70
C ASP A 282 -4.34 -14.61 19.12
N ASP A 283 -3.21 -15.22 19.38
CA ASP A 283 -2.50 -14.98 20.63
C ASP A 283 -1.51 -13.81 20.47
N TYR A 284 -1.21 -13.16 21.59
CA TYR A 284 -0.29 -12.02 21.64
C TYR A 284 1.10 -12.36 21.07
N ILE A 285 1.58 -13.59 21.32
CA ILE A 285 2.92 -14.02 20.89
C ILE A 285 2.97 -14.14 19.37
N SER A 286 1.93 -14.73 18.77
CA SER A 286 1.79 -14.87 17.31
C SER A 286 1.69 -13.52 16.62
N ALA A 287 0.87 -12.60 17.14
CA ALA A 287 0.74 -11.24 16.61
C ALA A 287 2.07 -10.46 16.69
N LYS A 288 2.78 -10.55 17.82
CA LYS A 288 4.10 -9.93 17.99
C LYS A 288 5.15 -10.54 17.06
N LYS A 289 5.18 -11.85 16.91
CA LYS A 289 6.06 -12.55 15.95
C LYS A 289 5.78 -12.12 14.52
N PHE A 290 4.50 -12.02 14.17
CA PHE A 290 4.08 -11.53 12.85
C PHE A 290 4.57 -10.09 12.62
N ALA A 291 4.39 -9.18 13.58
CA ALA A 291 4.85 -7.79 13.49
C ALA A 291 6.36 -7.68 13.23
N ILE A 292 7.17 -8.44 13.99
CA ILE A 292 8.63 -8.45 13.81
C ILE A 292 9.01 -9.00 12.45
N SER A 293 8.47 -10.15 12.05
CA SER A 293 8.80 -10.81 10.78
C SER A 293 8.38 -9.99 9.54
N ASN A 294 7.38 -9.11 9.68
CA ASN A 294 6.86 -8.27 8.61
C ASN A 294 7.14 -6.78 8.82
N SER A 295 8.16 -6.43 9.61
CA SER A 295 8.61 -5.04 9.77
C SER A 295 9.41 -4.56 8.55
N TRP A 296 9.42 -3.26 8.28
CA TRP A 296 10.29 -2.65 7.27
C TRP A 296 11.77 -2.93 7.52
N GLU A 297 12.19 -2.91 8.78
CA GLU A 297 13.56 -3.25 9.17
C GLU A 297 13.93 -4.66 8.69
N ASN A 298 13.09 -5.65 9.00
CA ASN A 298 13.34 -7.03 8.59
C ASN A 298 13.29 -7.20 7.05
N ARG A 299 12.38 -6.48 6.36
CA ARG A 299 12.31 -6.50 4.89
C ARG A 299 13.59 -5.97 4.24
N PHE A 300 14.06 -4.82 4.69
CA PHE A 300 15.25 -4.20 4.11
C PHE A 300 16.54 -4.94 4.47
N ASN A 301 16.66 -5.48 5.68
CA ASN A 301 17.79 -6.32 6.06
C ASN A 301 17.87 -7.62 5.24
N ALA A 302 16.75 -8.12 4.72
CA ALA A 302 16.74 -9.26 3.81
C ALA A 302 17.14 -8.91 2.37
N THR A 303 17.31 -7.62 2.03
CA THR A 303 17.78 -7.19 0.71
C THR A 303 19.31 -7.06 0.70
N ASN A 304 19.94 -7.35 -0.45
CA ASN A 304 21.40 -7.24 -0.59
C ASN A 304 21.91 -5.78 -0.70
N LEU A 305 21.10 -4.79 -0.33
CA LEU A 305 21.41 -3.37 -0.52
C LEU A 305 21.91 -2.66 0.73
N ILE A 306 21.67 -3.22 1.90
CA ILE A 306 21.95 -2.59 3.20
C ILE A 306 23.02 -3.39 3.97
N THR A 307 23.82 -4.14 3.26
CA THR A 307 24.98 -4.85 3.86
C THR A 307 26.24 -4.04 3.73
#